data_b37e6bcd74506e7d73557707656ecdc8
#
_entry.id   b37e6bcd74506e7d73557707656ecdc8
#
_cell.length_a   1.000
_cell.length_b   1.000
_cell.length_c   1.000
_cell.angle_alpha   90.00
_cell.angle_beta   90.00
_cell.angle_gamma   90.00
#
_symmetry.space_group_name_H-M   'P 1'
#
loop_
_entity.id
_entity.type
_entity.pdbx_description
1 polymer ?
#
loop_
_entity_poly.entity_id
_entity_poly.type
_entity_poly.pdbx_seq_one_letter_code
_entity_poly.pdbx_strand_id
1 'polypeptide(L)'
;PLVTEKGGAPRVIRMPVIPRPSAPSVHETALSGLNGAADVYALSPYARLLARPESPRMFSSRRSGEHAGKERAAVRPAPAEWAKLAREAGEIFGLDAALVLAVIRAESAFNHAAESPAGAQGAMQVMPGTQVEMGLIDPFDPRANIYAGSQYLMELIRRFGSVELALAAYNAGPASVEKYGGVPPFPETREFVRRVMAYWEAGKEI
;
A
#
# COMPACT_ATOMS: atom_id res chain seq x y z
N PRO A 1 -7.85 17.28 13.71
CA PRO A 1 -9.10 17.73 14.33
C PRO A 1 -9.37 16.86 15.55
N LEU A 2 -9.56 17.54 16.66
CA LEU A 2 -9.88 16.92 17.94
C LEU A 2 -11.34 16.45 17.91
N VAL A 3 -11.58 15.17 18.04
CA VAL A 3 -12.90 14.64 18.36
C VAL A 3 -13.02 14.64 19.87
N THR A 4 -13.84 15.53 20.40
CA THR A 4 -14.15 15.58 21.83
C THR A 4 -15.34 14.68 22.13
N GLU A 5 -15.10 13.50 22.69
CA GLU A 5 -16.13 12.79 23.44
C GLU A 5 -16.27 13.41 24.83
N LYS A 6 -17.50 13.53 25.32
CA LYS A 6 -17.84 14.08 26.64
C LYS A 6 -17.11 13.29 27.72
N GLY A 7 -16.11 13.92 28.37
CA GLY A 7 -15.62 13.56 29.72
C GLY A 7 -14.35 12.70 29.79
N GLY A 8 -13.61 12.46 28.73
CA GLY A 8 -12.33 11.76 28.79
C GLY A 8 -11.16 12.62 28.30
N ALA A 9 -10.04 12.56 29.01
CA ALA A 9 -8.80 13.19 28.55
C ALA A 9 -8.37 12.60 27.18
N PRO A 10 -7.77 13.40 26.26
CA PRO A 10 -7.38 12.91 24.95
C PRO A 10 -6.35 11.78 25.09
N ARG A 11 -6.70 10.58 24.65
CA ARG A 11 -5.75 9.47 24.54
C ARG A 11 -4.83 9.76 23.35
N VAL A 12 -3.60 10.17 23.66
CA VAL A 12 -2.50 10.18 22.70
C VAL A 12 -2.16 8.71 22.40
N ILE A 13 -2.57 8.22 21.24
CA ILE A 13 -2.11 6.93 20.74
C ILE A 13 -0.63 7.11 20.40
N ARG A 14 0.26 6.75 21.33
CA ARG A 14 1.69 6.65 21.05
C ARG A 14 1.88 5.44 20.13
N MET A 15 2.13 5.72 18.86
CA MET A 15 2.62 4.70 17.95
C MET A 15 3.94 4.13 18.51
N PRO A 16 4.15 2.80 18.48
CA PRO A 16 5.41 2.22 18.89
C PRO A 16 6.53 2.84 18.04
N VAL A 17 7.57 3.34 18.71
CA VAL A 17 8.80 3.79 18.04
C VAL A 17 9.47 2.53 17.52
N ILE A 18 9.26 2.21 16.25
CA ILE A 18 10.05 1.19 15.56
C ILE A 18 11.43 1.82 15.37
N PRO A 19 12.52 1.23 15.95
CA PRO A 19 13.86 1.76 15.77
C PRO A 19 14.15 1.82 14.27
N ARG A 20 14.62 2.97 13.80
CA ARG A 20 15.16 3.07 12.44
C ARG A 20 16.26 2.04 12.32
N PRO A 21 16.22 1.10 11.37
CA PRO A 21 17.45 0.48 10.93
C PRO A 21 18.35 1.64 10.46
N SER A 22 19.56 1.73 10.99
CA SER A 22 20.56 2.68 10.52
C SER A 22 20.68 2.48 9.01
N ALA A 23 20.19 3.45 8.24
CA ALA A 23 20.34 3.41 6.80
C ALA A 23 21.85 3.32 6.52
N PRO A 24 22.34 2.28 5.82
CA PRO A 24 23.67 2.36 5.27
C PRO A 24 23.68 3.57 4.35
N SER A 25 24.62 4.49 4.55
CA SER A 25 24.89 5.56 3.62
C SER A 25 25.26 4.90 2.29
N VAL A 26 24.34 4.81 1.38
CA VAL A 26 24.59 4.34 0.01
C VAL A 26 25.37 5.46 -0.67
N HIS A 27 26.68 5.37 -0.61
CA HIS A 27 27.52 6.15 -1.48
C HIS A 27 27.18 5.78 -2.93
N GLU A 28 27.01 6.75 -3.76
CA GLU A 28 26.71 6.72 -5.21
C GLU A 28 27.61 5.73 -6.01
N THR A 29 28.69 5.26 -5.40
CA THR A 29 29.67 4.34 -5.98
C THR A 29 29.20 2.86 -5.99
N ALA A 30 28.12 2.50 -5.28
CA ALA A 30 27.72 1.09 -5.14
C ALA A 30 26.84 0.57 -6.30
N LEU A 31 26.33 1.48 -7.17
CA LEU A 31 25.40 1.09 -8.25
C LEU A 31 26.10 0.63 -9.53
N SER A 32 27.39 0.86 -9.69
CA SER A 32 28.12 0.53 -10.93
C SER A 32 28.53 -0.94 -11.08
N GLY A 33 28.24 -1.78 -10.09
CA GLY A 33 28.58 -3.21 -10.08
C GLY A 33 27.39 -4.18 -9.97
N LEU A 34 26.15 -3.69 -9.94
CA LEU A 34 24.97 -4.53 -9.77
C LEU A 34 24.56 -5.19 -11.10
N ASN A 35 24.66 -6.50 -11.17
CA ASN A 35 24.37 -7.31 -12.35
C ASN A 35 22.93 -7.88 -12.36
N GLY A 36 21.92 -7.10 -11.97
CA GLY A 36 20.53 -7.51 -12.13
C GLY A 36 19.60 -7.23 -10.94
N ALA A 37 18.31 -7.56 -11.12
CA ALA A 37 17.24 -7.34 -10.15
C ALA A 37 17.50 -8.00 -8.77
N ALA A 38 18.24 -9.11 -8.73
CA ALA A 38 18.58 -9.83 -7.50
C ALA A 38 19.43 -9.00 -6.54
N ASP A 39 20.34 -8.18 -7.06
CA ASP A 39 21.23 -7.35 -6.25
C ASP A 39 20.51 -6.15 -5.65
N VAL A 40 19.56 -5.57 -6.42
CA VAL A 40 18.69 -4.48 -5.94
C VAL A 40 17.75 -4.99 -4.84
N TYR A 41 17.24 -6.21 -5.01
CA TYR A 41 16.41 -6.88 -4.00
C TYR A 41 17.11 -7.06 -2.66
N ALA A 42 18.42 -7.43 -2.67
CA ALA A 42 19.22 -7.60 -1.46
C ALA A 42 19.41 -6.30 -0.66
N LEU A 43 19.21 -5.13 -1.27
CA LEU A 43 19.33 -3.82 -0.62
C LEU A 43 18.07 -3.41 0.15
N SER A 44 16.93 -4.04 -0.10
CA SER A 44 15.70 -3.78 0.65
C SER A 44 15.83 -4.34 2.08
N PRO A 45 15.56 -3.55 3.13
CA PRO A 45 15.57 -4.06 4.51
C PRO A 45 14.56 -5.20 4.74
N TYR A 46 13.62 -5.37 3.84
CA TYR A 46 12.58 -6.41 3.89
C TYR A 46 12.75 -7.51 2.85
N ALA A 47 13.88 -7.55 2.13
CA ALA A 47 14.18 -8.54 1.10
C ALA A 47 13.96 -9.99 1.55
N ARG A 48 14.33 -10.31 2.81
CA ARG A 48 14.12 -11.65 3.40
C ARG A 48 12.64 -11.99 3.59
N LEU A 49 11.76 -11.01 3.81
CA LEU A 49 10.32 -11.21 3.95
C LEU A 49 9.67 -11.45 2.60
N LEU A 50 10.15 -10.75 1.57
CA LEU A 50 9.67 -10.90 0.20
C LEU A 50 10.15 -12.20 -0.46
N ALA A 51 11.32 -12.72 -0.03
CA ALA A 51 11.96 -13.93 -0.59
C ALA A 51 11.43 -15.27 -0.04
N ARG A 52 10.37 -15.29 0.77
CA ARG A 52 9.82 -16.56 1.28
C ARG A 52 9.23 -17.39 0.14
N PRO A 53 9.72 -18.65 -0.08
CA PRO A 53 9.35 -19.47 -1.25
C PRO A 53 7.95 -20.10 -1.17
N GLU A 54 7.15 -19.76 -0.19
CA GLU A 54 5.83 -20.36 0.01
C GLU A 54 4.70 -19.38 -0.37
N SER A 55 4.65 -18.99 -1.64
CA SER A 55 3.38 -18.51 -2.19
C SER A 55 2.53 -19.74 -2.50
N PRO A 56 1.41 -19.96 -1.81
CA PRO A 56 0.48 -21.00 -2.24
C PRO A 56 0.04 -20.67 -3.67
N ARG A 57 0.05 -21.64 -4.57
CA ARG A 57 -0.57 -21.55 -5.90
C ARG A 57 -2.09 -21.45 -5.75
N MET A 58 -2.60 -20.36 -5.16
CA MET A 58 -4.03 -20.25 -4.80
C MET A 58 -4.85 -19.35 -5.70
N PHE A 59 -4.22 -18.64 -6.66
CA PHE A 59 -4.99 -17.80 -7.56
C PHE A 59 -5.20 -18.47 -8.91
N SER A 60 -6.23 -19.31 -8.98
CA SER A 60 -6.75 -19.80 -10.25
C SER A 60 -7.55 -18.68 -10.91
N SER A 61 -7.15 -18.26 -12.09
CA SER A 61 -7.84 -17.26 -12.91
C SER A 61 -9.22 -17.78 -13.33
N ARG A 62 -10.28 -17.40 -12.65
CA ARG A 62 -11.63 -17.48 -13.21
C ARG A 62 -11.96 -16.13 -13.84
N ARG A 63 -12.09 -16.14 -15.15
CA ARG A 63 -12.70 -15.06 -15.94
C ARG A 63 -14.05 -14.70 -15.34
N SER A 64 -14.26 -13.44 -15.02
CA SER A 64 -15.57 -12.91 -14.68
C SER A 64 -15.89 -11.79 -15.63
N GLY A 65 -16.89 -12.07 -16.48
CA GLY A 65 -17.48 -11.11 -17.37
C GLY A 65 -18.35 -10.10 -16.63
N GLU A 66 -18.47 -8.96 -17.28
CA GLU A 66 -19.51 -7.94 -17.27
C GLU A 66 -20.63 -8.01 -16.21
N HIS A 67 -20.85 -6.88 -15.50
CA HIS A 67 -22.15 -6.19 -15.50
C HIS A 67 -22.05 -4.84 -14.77
N ALA A 68 -22.34 -3.77 -15.50
CA ALA A 68 -22.58 -2.45 -14.95
C ALA A 68 -24.03 -2.41 -14.42
N GLY A 69 -24.17 -2.11 -13.13
CA GLY A 69 -25.45 -1.82 -12.48
C GLY A 69 -25.23 -0.86 -11.32
N LYS A 70 -25.82 0.34 -11.41
CA LYS A 70 -25.85 1.32 -10.33
C LYS A 70 -26.71 0.79 -9.18
N GLU A 71 -26.08 0.13 -8.23
CA GLU A 71 -26.62 -0.06 -6.88
C GLU A 71 -25.63 0.52 -5.89
N ARG A 72 -26.14 1.15 -4.82
CA ARG A 72 -25.34 1.45 -3.62
C ARG A 72 -24.76 0.12 -3.15
N ALA A 73 -23.56 -0.18 -3.65
CA ALA A 73 -22.93 -1.46 -3.43
C ALA A 73 -22.64 -1.57 -1.94
N ALA A 74 -23.38 -2.43 -1.27
CA ALA A 74 -22.99 -2.96 0.03
C ALA A 74 -21.51 -3.36 -0.07
N VAL A 75 -20.71 -2.91 0.89
CA VAL A 75 -19.27 -3.19 0.92
C VAL A 75 -19.10 -4.71 0.99
N ARG A 76 -18.78 -5.35 -0.15
CA ARG A 76 -18.53 -6.78 -0.17
C ARG A 76 -17.28 -7.06 0.67
N PRO A 77 -17.32 -8.03 1.61
CA PRO A 77 -16.15 -8.39 2.39
C PRO A 77 -15.00 -8.82 1.47
N ALA A 78 -13.78 -8.55 1.90
CA ALA A 78 -12.61 -9.03 1.20
C ALA A 78 -12.55 -10.56 1.25
N PRO A 79 -12.11 -11.24 0.17
CA PRO A 79 -11.83 -12.68 0.23
C PRO A 79 -10.86 -13.01 1.37
N ALA A 80 -11.04 -14.17 2.01
CA ALA A 80 -10.28 -14.54 3.22
C ALA A 80 -8.76 -14.51 3.04
N GLU A 81 -8.28 -14.86 1.85
CA GLU A 81 -6.85 -14.82 1.49
C GLU A 81 -6.29 -13.40 1.54
N TRP A 82 -7.03 -12.42 1.03
CA TRP A 82 -6.64 -11.02 1.04
C TRP A 82 -6.62 -10.45 2.46
N ALA A 83 -7.61 -10.81 3.27
CA ALA A 83 -7.66 -10.42 4.67
C ALA A 83 -6.47 -10.98 5.47
N LYS A 84 -6.02 -12.20 5.15
CA LYS A 84 -4.83 -12.80 5.75
C LYS A 84 -3.56 -12.02 5.36
N LEU A 85 -3.35 -11.78 4.07
CA LEU A 85 -2.18 -11.04 3.58
C LEU A 85 -2.14 -9.60 4.11
N ALA A 86 -3.29 -8.93 4.19
CA ALA A 86 -3.38 -7.59 4.75
C ALA A 86 -3.05 -7.54 6.25
N ARG A 87 -3.46 -8.55 7.03
CA ARG A 87 -3.08 -8.66 8.45
C ARG A 87 -1.58 -8.87 8.60
N GLU A 88 -0.99 -9.80 7.84
CA GLU A 88 0.46 -10.05 7.85
C GLU A 88 1.24 -8.75 7.50
N ALA A 89 0.83 -8.03 6.46
CA ALA A 89 1.44 -6.76 6.09
C ALA A 89 1.24 -5.69 7.18
N GLY A 90 0.03 -5.62 7.76
CA GLY A 90 -0.27 -4.71 8.86
C GLY A 90 0.62 -4.93 10.08
N GLU A 91 0.82 -6.18 10.48
CA GLU A 91 1.72 -6.56 11.59
C GLU A 91 3.18 -6.19 11.31
N ILE A 92 3.66 -6.43 10.08
CA ILE A 92 5.05 -6.15 9.68
C ILE A 92 5.34 -4.66 9.62
N PHE A 93 4.43 -3.88 9.01
CA PHE A 93 4.68 -2.46 8.72
C PHE A 93 3.99 -1.50 9.69
N GLY A 94 3.27 -2.02 10.69
CA GLY A 94 2.54 -1.19 11.66
C GLY A 94 1.36 -0.45 11.04
N LEU A 95 0.67 -1.07 10.09
CA LEU A 95 -0.52 -0.52 9.44
C LEU A 95 -1.79 -1.22 9.93
N ASP A 96 -2.90 -0.50 9.89
CA ASP A 96 -4.21 -1.12 10.03
C ASP A 96 -4.49 -2.02 8.82
N ALA A 97 -4.80 -3.29 9.08
CA ALA A 97 -5.12 -4.26 8.01
C ALA A 97 -6.35 -3.83 7.18
N ALA A 98 -7.31 -3.13 7.80
CA ALA A 98 -8.46 -2.57 7.09
C ALA A 98 -8.04 -1.46 6.12
N LEU A 99 -7.01 -0.66 6.47
CA LEU A 99 -6.44 0.33 5.55
C LEU A 99 -5.76 -0.34 4.35
N VAL A 100 -4.97 -1.39 4.60
CA VAL A 100 -4.32 -2.17 3.51
C VAL A 100 -5.37 -2.73 2.56
N LEU A 101 -6.43 -3.35 3.10
CA LEU A 101 -7.55 -3.87 2.30
C LEU A 101 -8.27 -2.77 1.52
N ALA A 102 -8.45 -1.60 2.11
CA ALA A 102 -9.08 -0.46 1.46
C ALA A 102 -8.29 0.03 0.24
N VAL A 103 -6.95 0.07 0.35
CA VAL A 103 -6.07 0.41 -0.78
C VAL A 103 -6.14 -0.67 -1.86
N ILE A 104 -5.99 -1.96 -1.52
CA ILE A 104 -6.10 -3.06 -2.50
C ILE A 104 -7.43 -3.00 -3.25
N ARG A 105 -8.53 -2.73 -2.55
CA ARG A 105 -9.85 -2.60 -3.15
C ARG A 105 -9.94 -1.41 -4.10
N ALA A 106 -9.39 -0.28 -3.72
CA ALA A 106 -9.42 0.93 -4.54
C ALA A 106 -8.53 0.82 -5.78
N GLU A 107 -7.39 0.14 -5.68
CA GLU A 107 -6.40 0.02 -6.75
C GLU A 107 -6.77 -1.04 -7.78
N SER A 108 -7.13 -2.24 -7.33
CA SER A 108 -7.30 -3.38 -8.22
C SER A 108 -8.61 -4.13 -8.07
N ALA A 109 -9.48 -3.74 -7.12
CA ALA A 109 -10.66 -4.52 -6.73
C ALA A 109 -10.30 -5.99 -6.42
N PHE A 110 -9.15 -6.21 -5.76
CA PHE A 110 -8.59 -7.54 -5.43
C PHE A 110 -8.12 -8.35 -6.65
N ASN A 111 -7.74 -7.71 -7.74
CA ASN A 111 -7.15 -8.37 -8.90
C ASN A 111 -5.61 -8.27 -8.84
N HIS A 112 -4.93 -9.35 -8.48
CA HIS A 112 -3.46 -9.37 -8.43
C HIS A 112 -2.78 -9.29 -9.80
N ALA A 113 -3.50 -9.59 -10.88
CA ALA A 113 -3.00 -9.52 -12.24
C ALA A 113 -3.35 -8.18 -12.93
N ALA A 114 -3.80 -7.18 -12.15
CA ALA A 114 -4.14 -5.88 -12.71
C ALA A 114 -2.89 -5.15 -13.19
N GLU A 115 -3.02 -4.50 -14.35
CA GLU A 115 -2.02 -3.60 -14.92
C GLU A 115 -2.73 -2.36 -15.45
N SER A 116 -2.24 -1.18 -15.06
CA SER A 116 -2.79 0.09 -15.53
C SER A 116 -2.11 0.56 -16.83
N PRO A 117 -2.76 1.43 -17.61
CA PRO A 117 -2.14 2.04 -18.80
C PRO A 117 -0.84 2.82 -18.48
N ALA A 118 -0.68 3.28 -17.24
CA ALA A 118 0.51 3.98 -16.77
C ALA A 118 1.62 2.99 -16.31
N GLY A 119 1.37 1.67 -16.33
CA GLY A 119 2.33 0.64 -15.94
C GLY A 119 2.33 0.30 -14.45
N ALA A 120 1.35 0.75 -13.68
CA ALA A 120 1.18 0.28 -12.30
C ALA A 120 0.69 -1.18 -12.29
N GLN A 121 1.25 -2.03 -11.42
CA GLN A 121 1.03 -3.48 -11.48
C GLN A 121 0.64 -4.09 -10.13
N GLY A 122 -0.19 -5.13 -10.22
CA GLY A 122 -0.56 -6.01 -9.11
C GLY A 122 -1.66 -5.46 -8.22
N ALA A 123 -1.82 -6.11 -7.05
CA ALA A 123 -2.90 -5.87 -6.10
C ALA A 123 -2.99 -4.43 -5.59
N MET A 124 -1.85 -3.80 -5.30
CA MET A 124 -1.72 -2.44 -4.81
C MET A 124 -1.22 -1.47 -5.88
N GLN A 125 -1.22 -1.87 -7.16
CA GLN A 125 -0.84 -1.03 -8.31
C GLN A 125 0.48 -0.29 -8.10
N VAL A 126 1.55 -1.05 -7.80
CA VAL A 126 2.86 -0.48 -7.54
C VAL A 126 3.52 -0.08 -8.86
N MET A 127 3.93 1.19 -8.97
CA MET A 127 4.61 1.71 -10.16
C MET A 127 6.03 1.12 -10.31
N PRO A 128 6.55 0.94 -11.54
CA PRO A 128 7.87 0.33 -11.77
C PRO A 128 9.02 0.99 -11.00
N GLY A 129 9.03 2.31 -10.87
CA GLY A 129 10.02 3.02 -10.05
C GLY A 129 9.94 2.60 -8.57
N THR A 130 8.74 2.54 -8.02
CA THR A 130 8.51 2.11 -6.64
C THR A 130 8.81 0.62 -6.45
N GLN A 131 8.58 -0.23 -7.47
CA GLN A 131 8.97 -1.65 -7.43
C GLN A 131 10.47 -1.80 -7.20
N VAL A 132 11.27 -1.02 -7.93
CA VAL A 132 12.73 -1.01 -7.75
C VAL A 132 13.11 -0.53 -6.34
N GLU A 133 12.52 0.57 -5.88
CA GLU A 133 12.80 1.13 -4.55
C GLU A 133 12.45 0.16 -3.41
N MET A 134 11.34 -0.56 -3.55
CA MET A 134 10.86 -1.52 -2.54
C MET A 134 11.44 -2.94 -2.73
N GLY A 135 12.21 -3.19 -3.78
CA GLY A 135 12.78 -4.51 -4.09
C GLY A 135 11.73 -5.54 -4.52
N LEU A 136 10.68 -5.11 -5.20
CA LEU A 136 9.62 -5.97 -5.71
C LEU A 136 10.04 -6.58 -7.04
N ILE A 137 10.28 -7.90 -7.08
CA ILE A 137 10.73 -8.63 -8.26
C ILE A 137 9.54 -9.10 -9.11
N ASP A 138 8.54 -9.72 -8.48
CA ASP A 138 7.33 -10.18 -9.16
C ASP A 138 6.13 -9.32 -8.69
N PRO A 139 5.73 -8.32 -9.48
CA PRO A 139 4.62 -7.44 -9.12
C PRO A 139 3.24 -8.14 -9.16
N PHE A 140 3.15 -9.33 -9.74
CA PHE A 140 1.91 -10.10 -9.82
C PHE A 140 1.80 -11.17 -8.73
N ASP A 141 2.86 -11.43 -7.95
CA ASP A 141 2.75 -12.20 -6.70
C ASP A 141 1.98 -11.39 -5.66
N PRO A 142 0.80 -11.88 -5.18
CA PRO A 142 -0.05 -11.11 -4.29
C PRO A 142 0.64 -10.70 -2.99
N ARG A 143 1.41 -11.61 -2.39
CA ARG A 143 2.11 -11.35 -1.12
C ARG A 143 3.20 -10.30 -1.31
N ALA A 144 4.06 -10.50 -2.32
CA ALA A 144 5.16 -9.59 -2.58
C ALA A 144 4.66 -8.18 -2.91
N ASN A 145 3.61 -8.08 -3.74
CA ASN A 145 3.01 -6.80 -4.11
C ASN A 145 2.38 -6.07 -2.92
N ILE A 146 1.61 -6.80 -2.08
CA ILE A 146 1.00 -6.22 -0.87
C ILE A 146 2.07 -5.74 0.11
N TYR A 147 3.15 -6.51 0.28
CA TYR A 147 4.23 -6.10 1.18
C TYR A 147 4.94 -4.85 0.67
N ALA A 148 5.32 -4.80 -0.61
CA ALA A 148 5.95 -3.63 -1.21
C ALA A 148 5.06 -2.39 -1.16
N GLY A 149 3.78 -2.51 -1.54
CA GLY A 149 2.81 -1.43 -1.48
C GLY A 149 2.54 -0.94 -0.06
N SER A 150 2.48 -1.86 0.92
CA SER A 150 2.31 -1.52 2.34
C SER A 150 3.54 -0.85 2.93
N GLN A 151 4.74 -1.30 2.57
CA GLN A 151 5.98 -0.64 2.95
C GLN A 151 6.00 0.81 2.43
N TYR A 152 5.72 1.01 1.16
CA TYR A 152 5.68 2.33 0.55
C TYR A 152 4.63 3.23 1.21
N LEU A 153 3.43 2.71 1.47
CA LEU A 153 2.38 3.45 2.17
C LEU A 153 2.82 3.87 3.59
N MET A 154 3.46 2.97 4.33
CA MET A 154 4.00 3.27 5.67
C MET A 154 5.06 4.38 5.61
N GLU A 155 5.95 4.35 4.63
CA GLU A 155 6.96 5.39 4.43
C GLU A 155 6.32 6.75 4.13
N LEU A 156 5.27 6.78 3.30
CA LEU A 156 4.50 7.99 3.03
C LEU A 156 3.75 8.51 4.27
N ILE A 157 3.17 7.63 5.09
CA ILE A 157 2.54 8.03 6.35
C ILE A 157 3.56 8.67 7.30
N ARG A 158 4.76 8.11 7.38
CA ARG A 158 5.85 8.70 8.19
C ARG A 158 6.30 10.06 7.66
N ARG A 159 6.37 10.21 6.33
CA ARG A 159 6.80 11.45 5.68
C ARG A 159 5.80 12.58 5.88
N PHE A 160 4.52 12.31 5.70
CA PHE A 160 3.46 13.32 5.68
C PHE A 160 2.68 13.45 7.01
N GLY A 161 2.84 12.50 7.94
CA GLY A 161 2.19 12.52 9.26
C GLY A 161 0.67 12.33 9.23
N SER A 162 0.08 12.03 8.08
CA SER A 162 -1.36 11.85 7.87
C SER A 162 -1.63 10.76 6.86
N VAL A 163 -2.59 9.89 7.16
CA VAL A 163 -3.04 8.84 6.24
C VAL A 163 -3.63 9.47 4.97
N GLU A 164 -4.41 10.53 5.08
CA GLU A 164 -5.01 11.21 3.93
C GLU A 164 -3.95 11.76 2.97
N LEU A 165 -2.93 12.45 3.51
CA LEU A 165 -1.82 12.96 2.70
C LEU A 165 -0.94 11.85 2.12
N ALA A 166 -0.75 10.76 2.87
CA ALA A 166 -0.02 9.60 2.38
C ALA A 166 -0.75 8.92 1.21
N LEU A 167 -2.07 8.77 1.28
CA LEU A 167 -2.88 8.27 0.19
C LEU A 167 -2.83 9.18 -1.04
N ALA A 168 -2.87 10.50 -0.83
CA ALA A 168 -2.69 11.44 -1.92
C ALA A 168 -1.30 11.32 -2.58
N ALA A 169 -0.25 11.13 -1.76
CA ALA A 169 1.12 10.92 -2.24
C ALA A 169 1.30 9.55 -2.92
N TYR A 170 0.61 8.53 -2.43
CA TYR A 170 0.59 7.19 -3.05
C TYR A 170 0.09 7.25 -4.49
N ASN A 171 -1.01 7.97 -4.72
CA ASN A 171 -1.64 8.09 -6.03
C ASN A 171 -0.98 9.14 -6.94
N ALA A 172 -0.72 10.35 -6.43
CA ALA A 172 -0.23 11.48 -7.22
C ALA A 172 1.28 11.68 -7.18
N GLY A 173 1.99 10.89 -6.38
CA GLY A 173 3.40 11.07 -6.07
C GLY A 173 3.66 12.09 -4.95
N PRO A 174 4.70 11.86 -4.12
CA PRO A 174 5.03 12.72 -2.98
C PRO A 174 5.36 14.16 -3.38
N ALA A 175 6.03 14.38 -4.51
CA ALA A 175 6.34 15.70 -5.01
C ALA A 175 5.09 16.56 -5.29
N SER A 176 3.97 15.94 -5.70
CA SER A 176 2.71 16.65 -5.90
C SER A 176 2.14 17.15 -4.59
N VAL A 177 2.14 16.30 -3.54
CA VAL A 177 1.64 16.68 -2.21
C VAL A 177 2.49 17.81 -1.60
N GLU A 178 3.81 17.77 -1.76
CA GLU A 178 4.71 18.84 -1.32
C GLU A 178 4.47 20.14 -2.08
N LYS A 179 4.36 20.06 -3.40
CA LYS A 179 4.12 21.23 -4.26
C LYS A 179 2.83 21.97 -3.88
N TYR A 180 1.77 21.22 -3.56
CA TYR A 180 0.47 21.82 -3.22
C TYR A 180 0.27 22.03 -1.70
N GLY A 181 1.19 21.58 -0.86
CA GLY A 181 1.08 21.68 0.59
C GLY A 181 -0.12 20.92 1.18
N GLY A 182 -0.60 19.88 0.47
CA GLY A 182 -1.80 19.14 0.83
C GLY A 182 -2.25 18.19 -0.28
N VAL A 183 -3.50 17.71 -0.20
CA VAL A 183 -4.08 16.88 -1.27
C VAL A 183 -4.15 17.67 -2.57
N PRO A 184 -3.45 17.24 -3.65
CA PRO A 184 -3.45 17.97 -4.91
C PRO A 184 -4.86 18.14 -5.49
N PRO A 185 -5.12 19.22 -6.26
CA PRO A 185 -6.44 19.47 -6.86
C PRO A 185 -6.72 18.59 -8.08
N PHE A 186 -6.15 17.39 -8.12
CA PHE A 186 -6.38 16.42 -9.17
C PHE A 186 -7.66 15.63 -8.88
N PRO A 187 -8.66 15.63 -9.79
CA PRO A 187 -9.92 14.92 -9.56
C PRO A 187 -9.72 13.44 -9.22
N GLU A 188 -8.81 12.76 -9.92
CA GLU A 188 -8.49 11.35 -9.71
C GLU A 188 -7.94 11.11 -8.29
N THR A 189 -6.97 11.92 -7.85
CA THR A 189 -6.36 11.78 -6.53
C THR A 189 -7.35 12.03 -5.40
N ARG A 190 -8.17 13.08 -5.53
CA ARG A 190 -9.21 13.37 -4.54
C ARG A 190 -10.24 12.25 -4.44
N GLU A 191 -10.63 11.70 -5.58
CA GLU A 191 -11.57 10.57 -5.61
C GLU A 191 -10.92 9.29 -5.04
N PHE A 192 -9.65 9.03 -5.33
CA PHE A 192 -8.91 7.92 -4.75
C PHE A 192 -8.87 8.01 -3.22
N VAL A 193 -8.43 9.15 -2.69
CA VAL A 193 -8.38 9.39 -1.24
C VAL A 193 -9.76 9.19 -0.61
N ARG A 194 -10.80 9.81 -1.18
CA ARG A 194 -12.18 9.68 -0.69
C ARG A 194 -12.64 8.21 -0.66
N ARG A 195 -12.35 7.45 -1.73
CA ARG A 195 -12.73 6.03 -1.84
C ARG A 195 -12.02 5.18 -0.80
N VAL A 196 -10.70 5.33 -0.67
CA VAL A 196 -9.92 4.54 0.30
C VAL A 196 -10.37 4.85 1.72
N MET A 197 -10.54 6.12 2.09
CA MET A 197 -11.01 6.51 3.41
C MET A 197 -12.40 5.92 3.71
N ALA A 198 -13.33 5.95 2.75
CA ALA A 198 -14.65 5.36 2.91
C ALA A 198 -14.60 3.82 3.09
N TYR A 199 -13.73 3.14 2.35
CA TYR A 199 -13.55 1.69 2.51
C TYR A 199 -12.89 1.34 3.84
N TRP A 200 -11.93 2.13 4.29
CA TRP A 200 -11.26 1.94 5.56
C TRP A 200 -12.22 2.09 6.74
N GLU A 201 -13.01 3.17 6.77
CA GLU A 201 -14.01 3.38 7.83
C GLU A 201 -15.03 2.23 7.87
N ALA A 202 -15.55 1.84 6.70
CA ALA A 202 -16.48 0.70 6.63
C ALA A 202 -15.84 -0.65 7.06
N GLY A 203 -14.53 -0.80 6.90
CA GLY A 203 -13.79 -2.00 7.32
C GLY A 203 -13.53 -2.08 8.82
N LYS A 204 -13.65 -0.98 9.57
CA LYS A 204 -13.49 -0.94 11.03
C LYS A 204 -14.73 -1.43 11.78
N GLU A 205 -15.87 -1.50 11.12
CA GLU A 205 -17.16 -1.89 11.69
C GLU A 205 -17.41 -3.42 11.68
N ILE A 206 -16.46 -4.20 11.12
CA ILE A 206 -16.54 -5.66 10.98
C ILE A 206 -15.51 -6.35 11.89
#